data_45b8c566642182266cdd0083aa35ca84
#
_entry.id   45b8c566642182266cdd0083aa35ca84
#
_cell.length_a   1.000
_cell.length_b   1.000
_cell.length_c   1.000
_cell.angle_alpha   90.00
_cell.angle_beta   90.00
_cell.angle_gamma   90.00
#
_symmetry.space_group_name_H-M   'P 1'
#
loop_
_entity.id
_entity.type
_entity.pdbx_description
1 polymer ?
#
loop_
_entity_poly.entity_id
_entity_poly.type
_entity_poly.pdbx_seq_one_letter_code
_entity_poly.pdbx_strand_id
1 'polypeptide(L)'
;MAALAVLSGSAIADLKLCNTTASRVGVAIGYRDNTGGWISEGWWTVPSHTCETLFKGALPHRLWYVHAIDYDRGGEWAGQSFLCTTDKAFTIRGVQDCGKRGYKRTGFFEVDTQEAGDWTIRLTDPGEGSGTAK
;
A
#
# COMPACT_ATOMS: atom_id res chain seq x y z
N MET A 1 27.05 -7.41 -39.30
CA MET A 1 26.47 -8.17 -38.25
C MET A 1 25.84 -7.30 -37.21
N ALA A 2 24.55 -7.35 -37.06
CA ALA A 2 23.84 -6.46 -36.18
C ALA A 2 23.85 -7.05 -34.76
N ALA A 3 24.36 -6.30 -33.84
CA ALA A 3 24.23 -6.64 -32.46
C ALA A 3 22.78 -6.41 -32.07
N LEU A 4 22.14 -7.43 -31.68
CA LEU A 4 20.83 -7.33 -31.10
C LEU A 4 20.97 -6.74 -29.74
N ALA A 5 20.65 -5.49 -29.63
CA ALA A 5 20.41 -4.94 -28.33
C ALA A 5 19.14 -5.57 -27.83
N VAL A 6 19.28 -6.50 -26.97
CA VAL A 6 18.13 -6.99 -26.26
C VAL A 6 17.75 -5.91 -25.30
N LEU A 7 16.76 -5.18 -25.67
CA LEU A 7 16.13 -4.34 -24.71
C LEU A 7 15.35 -5.22 -23.78
N SER A 8 16.05 -5.73 -22.79
CA SER A 8 15.32 -6.24 -21.67
C SER A 8 14.68 -5.03 -21.05
N GLY A 9 13.44 -4.77 -21.40
CA GLY A 9 12.67 -3.84 -20.64
C GLY A 9 12.72 -4.33 -19.20
N SER A 10 13.38 -3.60 -18.34
CA SER A 10 13.31 -3.91 -16.93
C SER A 10 11.84 -3.89 -16.57
N ALA A 11 11.35 -5.01 -16.14
CA ALA A 11 10.01 -5.06 -15.59
C ALA A 11 9.94 -4.01 -14.50
N ILE A 12 8.96 -3.14 -14.57
CA ILE A 12 8.75 -2.16 -13.53
C ILE A 12 8.28 -2.93 -12.31
N ALA A 13 9.11 -2.98 -11.29
CA ALA A 13 8.82 -3.69 -10.06
C ALA A 13 8.36 -2.66 -9.04
N ASP A 14 7.06 -2.40 -9.01
CA ASP A 14 6.48 -1.39 -8.12
C ASP A 14 5.22 -1.93 -7.47
N LEU A 15 4.88 -1.36 -6.33
CA LEU A 15 3.56 -1.53 -5.75
C LEU A 15 2.76 -0.27 -6.05
N LYS A 16 1.66 -0.43 -6.77
CA LYS A 16 0.78 0.67 -7.14
C LYS A 16 -0.60 0.47 -6.56
N LEU A 17 -1.30 1.58 -6.36
CA LEU A 17 -2.71 1.53 -5.96
C LEU A 17 -3.50 2.41 -6.91
N CYS A 18 -4.56 1.84 -7.47
CA CYS A 18 -5.48 2.56 -8.33
C CYS A 18 -6.79 2.74 -7.58
N ASN A 19 -7.18 4.00 -7.42
CA ASN A 19 -8.40 4.35 -6.72
C ASN A 19 -9.54 4.43 -7.73
N THR A 20 -10.40 3.43 -7.74
CA THR A 20 -11.54 3.41 -8.67
C THR A 20 -12.81 3.94 -8.04
N THR A 21 -12.71 4.52 -6.85
CA THR A 21 -13.89 5.08 -6.17
C THR A 21 -14.15 6.51 -6.65
N ALA A 22 -15.28 7.05 -6.25
CA ALA A 22 -15.63 8.44 -6.55
C ALA A 22 -15.04 9.42 -5.54
N SER A 23 -14.27 8.95 -4.56
CA SER A 23 -13.73 9.78 -3.49
C SER A 23 -12.23 9.92 -3.58
N ARG A 24 -11.70 10.99 -2.98
CA ARG A 24 -10.28 11.05 -2.68
C ARG A 24 -10.03 10.10 -1.52
N VAL A 25 -8.94 9.38 -1.56
CA VAL A 25 -8.61 8.45 -0.48
C VAL A 25 -7.21 8.74 0.03
N GLY A 26 -7.01 8.48 1.32
CA GLY A 26 -5.69 8.50 1.93
C GLY A 26 -5.25 7.07 2.13
N VAL A 27 -4.00 6.77 1.79
CA VAL A 27 -3.49 5.40 1.81
C VAL A 27 -2.23 5.33 2.65
N ALA A 28 -2.17 4.31 3.49
CA ALA A 28 -0.96 3.94 4.23
C ALA A 28 -0.63 2.50 3.91
N ILE A 29 0.65 2.18 3.93
CA ILE A 29 1.13 0.82 3.68
C ILE A 29 1.96 0.31 4.85
N GLY A 30 2.04 -1.00 4.94
CA GLY A 30 2.91 -1.68 5.87
C GLY A 30 3.61 -2.82 5.17
N TYR A 31 4.85 -3.07 5.55
CA TYR A 31 5.63 -4.13 4.92
C TYR A 31 6.85 -4.44 5.76
N ARG A 32 7.50 -5.57 5.43
CA ARG A 32 8.80 -5.90 6.00
C ARG A 32 9.88 -5.50 5.01
N ASP A 33 10.92 -4.88 5.52
CA ASP A 33 12.05 -4.53 4.67
C ASP A 33 12.98 -5.74 4.49
N ASN A 34 14.11 -5.54 3.82
CA ASN A 34 15.04 -6.63 3.53
C ASN A 34 15.70 -7.21 4.78
N THR A 35 15.64 -6.51 5.89
CA THR A 35 16.18 -7.02 7.16
C THR A 35 15.12 -7.77 7.96
N GLY A 36 13.89 -7.80 7.48
CA GLY A 36 12.79 -8.43 8.18
C GLY A 36 12.07 -7.52 9.16
N GLY A 37 12.49 -6.27 9.29
CA GLY A 37 11.85 -5.32 10.19
C GLY A 37 10.58 -4.76 9.58
N TRP A 38 9.60 -4.46 10.43
CA TRP A 38 8.35 -3.88 9.99
C TRP A 38 8.48 -2.37 9.77
N ILE A 39 7.84 -1.90 8.71
CA ILE A 39 7.75 -0.48 8.40
C ILE A 39 6.31 -0.16 8.04
N SER A 40 5.81 0.97 8.51
CA SER A 40 4.57 1.53 8.02
C SER A 40 4.82 2.94 7.55
N GLU A 41 4.19 3.32 6.46
CA GLU A 41 4.39 4.61 5.81
C GLU A 41 3.07 5.18 5.33
N GLY A 42 2.94 6.45 5.33
CA GLY A 42 1.78 7.16 4.81
C GLY A 42 2.00 8.66 4.89
N TRP A 43 1.15 9.40 4.39
CA TRP A 43 -0.09 9.08 3.68
C TRP A 43 0.06 9.51 2.24
N TRP A 44 -0.49 8.73 1.33
CA TRP A 44 -0.64 9.13 -0.06
C TRP A 44 -2.07 9.57 -0.26
N THR A 45 -2.28 10.75 -0.80
CA THR A 45 -3.61 11.19 -1.21
C THR A 45 -3.77 10.79 -2.66
N VAL A 46 -4.73 9.92 -2.93
CA VAL A 46 -4.97 9.40 -4.27
C VAL A 46 -6.32 9.91 -4.74
N PRO A 47 -6.32 10.84 -5.71
CA PRO A 47 -7.59 11.35 -6.23
C PRO A 47 -8.42 10.25 -6.89
N SER A 48 -9.72 10.50 -7.00
CA SER A 48 -10.65 9.58 -7.65
C SER A 48 -10.17 9.24 -9.05
N HIS A 49 -10.24 7.96 -9.39
CA HIS A 49 -9.91 7.43 -10.72
C HIS A 49 -8.47 7.69 -11.15
N THR A 50 -7.55 7.73 -10.18
CA THR A 50 -6.12 7.84 -10.46
C THR A 50 -5.37 6.74 -9.76
N CYS A 51 -4.12 6.56 -10.15
CA CYS A 51 -3.23 5.56 -9.55
C CYS A 51 -2.02 6.25 -8.97
N GLU A 52 -1.44 5.64 -7.96
CA GLU A 52 -0.26 6.15 -7.30
C GLU A 52 0.71 5.02 -7.04
N THR A 53 2.01 5.27 -7.19
CA THR A 53 3.02 4.30 -6.82
C THR A 53 3.31 4.45 -5.34
N LEU A 54 3.11 3.36 -4.59
CA LEU A 54 3.30 3.36 -3.14
C LEU A 54 4.69 2.88 -2.75
N PHE A 55 5.30 2.05 -3.57
CA PHE A 55 6.65 1.56 -3.33
C PHE A 55 7.32 1.32 -4.66
N LYS A 56 8.50 1.89 -4.84
CA LYS A 56 9.26 1.75 -6.08
C LYS A 56 10.32 0.70 -5.93
N GLY A 57 10.47 -0.11 -6.96
CA GLY A 57 11.51 -1.10 -7.02
C GLY A 57 11.03 -2.48 -6.61
N ALA A 58 11.95 -3.41 -6.56
CA ALA A 58 11.62 -4.80 -6.26
C ALA A 58 10.97 -4.93 -4.90
N LEU A 59 9.84 -5.63 -4.85
CA LEU A 59 9.11 -5.83 -3.61
C LEU A 59 9.91 -6.80 -2.74
N PRO A 60 10.30 -6.41 -1.52
CA PRO A 60 11.15 -7.27 -0.68
C PRO A 60 10.45 -8.51 -0.17
N HIS A 61 9.14 -8.48 -0.07
CA HIS A 61 8.36 -9.62 0.40
C HIS A 61 7.08 -9.71 -0.38
N ARG A 62 6.43 -10.85 -0.31
CA ARG A 62 5.21 -11.07 -1.04
C ARG A 62 3.97 -10.49 -0.36
N LEU A 63 3.99 -10.35 0.97
CA LEU A 63 2.83 -9.87 1.72
C LEU A 63 2.99 -8.40 2.05
N TRP A 64 1.97 -7.63 1.71
CA TRP A 64 1.89 -6.20 1.96
C TRP A 64 0.62 -5.89 2.72
N TYR A 65 0.59 -4.75 3.37
CA TYR A 65 -0.53 -4.37 4.22
C TYR A 65 -0.95 -2.97 3.87
N VAL A 66 -2.27 -2.74 3.81
CA VAL A 66 -2.80 -1.48 3.35
C VAL A 66 -3.93 -1.04 4.26
N HIS A 67 -3.99 0.26 4.52
CA HIS A 67 -5.10 0.90 5.18
C HIS A 67 -5.47 2.13 4.36
N ALA A 68 -6.74 2.32 4.10
CA ALA A 68 -7.17 3.47 3.30
C ALA A 68 -8.37 4.13 3.97
N ILE A 69 -8.46 5.44 3.78
CA ILE A 69 -9.50 6.28 4.37
C ILE A 69 -10.19 7.03 3.24
N ASP A 70 -11.53 7.06 3.27
CA ASP A 70 -12.29 7.84 2.33
C ASP A 70 -12.45 9.26 2.89
N TYR A 71 -11.77 10.23 2.27
CA TYR A 71 -11.77 11.59 2.77
C TYR A 71 -13.05 12.36 2.44
N ASP A 72 -13.82 11.90 1.46
CA ASP A 72 -14.97 12.65 1.00
C ASP A 72 -16.28 12.15 1.58
N ARG A 73 -16.43 10.83 1.71
CA ARG A 73 -17.66 10.25 2.20
C ARG A 73 -17.52 9.58 3.55
N GLY A 74 -16.31 9.48 4.05
CA GLY A 74 -16.05 8.80 5.30
C GLY A 74 -15.96 7.31 5.10
N GLY A 75 -15.48 6.64 6.13
CA GLY A 75 -15.26 5.21 6.07
C GLY A 75 -13.83 4.87 5.72
N GLU A 76 -13.55 3.58 5.76
CA GLU A 76 -12.18 3.14 5.58
C GLU A 76 -12.14 1.72 5.05
N TRP A 77 -11.00 1.37 4.50
CA TRP A 77 -10.67 -0.01 4.13
C TRP A 77 -9.59 -0.46 5.12
N ALA A 78 -9.95 -1.43 5.95
CA ALA A 78 -9.11 -1.86 7.05
C ALA A 78 -9.10 -3.37 7.16
N GLY A 79 -8.30 -3.88 8.07
CA GLY A 79 -8.20 -5.31 8.30
C GLY A 79 -7.71 -5.63 9.71
N GLN A 80 -7.21 -6.84 9.88
CA GLN A 80 -6.85 -7.38 11.19
C GLN A 80 -5.35 -7.41 11.44
N SER A 81 -4.57 -6.83 10.56
CA SER A 81 -3.13 -6.71 10.78
C SER A 81 -2.85 -5.33 11.32
N PHE A 82 -2.34 -5.24 12.54
CA PHE A 82 -2.22 -3.96 13.23
C PHE A 82 -0.81 -3.42 13.15
N LEU A 83 -0.69 -2.21 12.59
CA LEU A 83 0.55 -1.48 12.50
C LEU A 83 0.33 -0.08 13.06
N CYS A 84 1.40 0.69 13.17
CA CYS A 84 1.30 2.03 13.73
C CYS A 84 1.13 3.07 12.63
N THR A 85 0.29 4.05 12.89
CA THR A 85 0.13 5.21 12.00
C THR A 85 0.09 6.48 12.84
N THR A 86 0.15 7.61 12.15
CA THR A 86 -0.10 8.90 12.78
C THR A 86 -0.79 9.80 11.77
N ASP A 87 -1.28 10.95 12.20
CA ASP A 87 -2.13 11.78 11.35
C ASP A 87 -1.38 12.46 10.21
N LYS A 88 -0.11 12.73 10.39
CA LYS A 88 0.70 13.39 9.37
C LYS A 88 1.51 12.36 8.61
N ALA A 89 2.23 12.81 7.59
CA ALA A 89 3.12 11.92 6.86
C ALA A 89 4.08 11.22 7.83
N PHE A 90 4.32 9.95 7.61
CA PHE A 90 5.12 9.18 8.55
C PHE A 90 5.86 8.04 7.88
N THR A 91 6.95 7.64 8.52
CA THR A 91 7.62 6.37 8.31
C THR A 91 7.93 5.86 9.71
N ILE A 92 7.27 4.77 10.10
CA ILE A 92 7.38 4.24 11.46
C ILE A 92 7.98 2.85 11.38
N ARG A 93 9.01 2.62 12.17
CA ARG A 93 9.63 1.30 12.27
C ARG A 93 9.07 0.57 13.47
N GLY A 94 8.72 -0.71 13.26
CA GLY A 94 8.15 -1.54 14.29
C GLY A 94 6.65 -1.40 14.40
N VAL A 95 6.02 -2.43 14.94
CA VAL A 95 4.56 -2.49 15.05
C VAL A 95 4.11 -2.59 16.49
N GLN A 96 5.04 -2.56 17.43
CA GLN A 96 4.73 -2.77 18.83
C GLN A 96 4.51 -1.46 19.56
N ASP A 97 3.65 -1.50 20.57
CA ASP A 97 3.46 -0.39 21.48
C ASP A 97 3.14 0.92 20.79
N CYS A 98 2.30 0.88 19.75
CA CYS A 98 1.96 2.09 19.01
C CYS A 98 1.53 3.23 19.92
N GLY A 99 0.58 2.96 20.83
CA GLY A 99 0.08 3.99 21.73
C GLY A 99 1.14 4.56 22.65
N LYS A 100 1.97 3.71 23.22
CA LYS A 100 3.04 4.16 24.13
C LYS A 100 4.06 5.01 23.40
N ARG A 101 4.25 4.74 22.13
CA ARG A 101 5.21 5.48 21.31
C ARG A 101 4.61 6.74 20.70
N GLY A 102 3.35 7.04 21.00
CA GLY A 102 2.69 8.24 20.51
C GLY A 102 2.01 8.07 19.17
N TYR A 103 1.79 6.83 18.74
CA TYR A 103 1.16 6.53 17.46
C TYR A 103 -0.20 5.90 17.67
N LYS A 104 -0.93 5.70 16.58
CA LYS A 104 -2.21 5.01 16.58
C LYS A 104 -2.01 3.57 16.16
N ARG A 105 -2.71 2.66 16.80
CA ARG A 105 -2.76 1.27 16.41
C ARG A 105 -3.85 1.14 15.35
N THR A 106 -3.48 0.80 14.13
CA THR A 106 -4.39 0.86 12.99
C THR A 106 -4.45 -0.50 12.31
N GLY A 107 -5.65 -0.91 11.91
CA GLY A 107 -5.86 -2.19 11.24
C GLY A 107 -5.67 -2.08 9.75
N PHE A 108 -4.76 -2.88 9.20
CA PHE A 108 -4.46 -2.93 7.77
C PHE A 108 -5.00 -4.24 7.21
N PHE A 109 -5.40 -4.24 5.96
CA PHE A 109 -5.73 -5.49 5.29
C PHE A 109 -4.52 -6.01 4.51
N GLU A 110 -4.45 -7.34 4.38
CA GLU A 110 -3.31 -7.98 3.78
C GLU A 110 -3.49 -8.10 2.28
N VAL A 111 -2.41 -7.87 1.55
CA VAL A 111 -2.34 -8.03 0.11
C VAL A 111 -1.25 -9.03 -0.19
N ASP A 112 -1.61 -10.13 -0.84
CA ASP A 112 -0.66 -11.15 -1.25
C ASP A 112 -0.27 -10.88 -2.70
N THR A 113 0.97 -10.45 -2.90
CA THR A 113 1.45 -10.14 -4.25
C THR A 113 1.94 -11.37 -4.99
N GLN A 114 1.84 -12.55 -4.36
CA GLN A 114 2.16 -13.83 -4.99
C GLN A 114 3.56 -13.87 -5.58
N GLU A 115 4.48 -13.19 -4.91
CA GLU A 115 5.88 -13.10 -5.33
C GLU A 115 6.08 -12.50 -6.72
N ALA A 116 5.08 -11.77 -7.19
CA ALA A 116 5.24 -11.02 -8.43
C ALA A 116 6.20 -9.84 -8.20
N GLY A 117 6.92 -9.49 -9.24
CA GLY A 117 7.85 -8.37 -9.13
C GLY A 117 7.14 -7.04 -8.97
N ASP A 118 5.92 -6.94 -9.49
CA ASP A 118 5.10 -5.75 -9.36
C ASP A 118 3.67 -6.16 -9.05
N TRP A 119 2.90 -5.22 -8.52
CA TRP A 119 1.53 -5.50 -8.14
C TRP A 119 0.72 -4.21 -8.14
N THR A 120 -0.52 -4.29 -8.63
CA THR A 120 -1.43 -3.15 -8.58
C THR A 120 -2.63 -3.51 -7.73
N ILE A 121 -2.86 -2.68 -6.72
CA ILE A 121 -4.01 -2.80 -5.84
C ILE A 121 -5.13 -1.96 -6.42
N ARG A 122 -6.33 -2.52 -6.52
CA ARG A 122 -7.50 -1.77 -6.95
C ARG A 122 -8.40 -1.53 -5.75
N LEU A 123 -8.62 -0.27 -5.46
CA LEU A 123 -9.51 0.11 -4.37
C LEU A 123 -10.85 0.47 -4.97
N THR A 124 -11.90 -0.24 -4.54
CA THR A 124 -13.24 -0.07 -5.07
C THR A 124 -14.18 0.34 -3.95
N ASP A 125 -15.31 0.94 -4.32
CA ASP A 125 -16.33 1.29 -3.34
C ASP A 125 -16.85 0.03 -2.66
N PRO A 126 -17.13 0.10 -1.34
CA PRO A 126 -17.57 -1.09 -0.62
C PRO A 126 -18.85 -1.72 -1.15
N GLY A 127 -19.68 -0.98 -1.87
CA GLY A 127 -20.91 -1.52 -2.43
C GLY A 127 -20.72 -2.24 -3.75
N GLU A 128 -19.51 -2.26 -4.32
CA GLU A 128 -19.26 -2.79 -5.65
C GLU A 128 -18.34 -3.98 -5.63
N GLY A 129 -18.64 -4.94 -4.79
CA GLY A 129 -17.77 -6.07 -4.65
C GLY A 129 -16.99 -5.96 -3.37
N SER A 130 -15.86 -6.64 -3.27
CA SER A 130 -15.16 -6.74 -2.03
C SER A 130 -14.48 -5.46 -1.58
N GLY A 131 -14.28 -4.51 -2.45
CA GLY A 131 -13.56 -3.29 -2.09
C GLY A 131 -12.12 -3.51 -1.71
N THR A 132 -11.64 -4.71 -1.81
CA THR A 132 -10.28 -4.99 -1.43
C THR A 132 -9.40 -5.15 -2.63
N ALA A 133 -8.17 -5.11 -2.33
CA ALA A 133 -7.14 -5.11 -3.30
C ALA A 133 -7.00 -6.41 -4.04
N LYS A 134 -6.52 -6.28 -5.20
CA LYS A 134 -6.09 -7.40 -5.99
C LYS A 134 -4.78 -7.12 -6.61
#